data_b010dcc12d59d7ac723f7be644e69305
#
_entry.id   b010dcc12d59d7ac723f7be644e69305
#
_cell.length_a   1.000
_cell.length_b   1.000
_cell.length_c   1.000
_cell.angle_alpha   90.00
_cell.angle_beta   90.00
_cell.angle_gamma   90.00
#
_symmetry.space_group_name_H-M   'P 1'
#
loop_
_entity.id
_entity.type
_entity.pdbx_description
1 polymer ?
#
loop_
_entity_poly.entity_id
_entity_poly.type
_entity_poly.pdbx_seq_one_letter_code
_entity_poly.pdbx_strand_id
1 'polypeptide(L)'
;MLIFVFAVLALSQATQPPANPAGPPTNPLELIKQPAPAANERITYGSDPLQFGELRLPPGPGKGPFPVVVLVHGGCWSRKLENLPEEVTSYELLRPMAAALAEAGIANWNVEYRRRGNAGGGWPGTYLDLAAATDQLRKIAPRYHLDINRVIAIGHSSGGQLALWLAARPKLPRGSALYVEKPLALKGVIDIDGPADLAAFRAMEQSMCGGPVITEFLGGAPEQVPERYREGSVTAFMPTGVRQELFVRAGANDKWKGLIEPHLQLAEKAGDAVKMQVQKGSSHFDGINPQSSSWEAVLSTAKSLLGISSASPR
;
A
#
# COMPACT_ATOMS: atom_id res chain seq x y z
N MET A 1 -55.02 23.43 -18.90
CA MET A 1 -54.37 22.15 -19.38
C MET A 1 -52.86 22.43 -19.39
N LEU A 2 -52.17 22.15 -18.27
CA LEU A 2 -50.71 22.34 -18.13
C LEU A 2 -50.01 21.05 -18.55
N ILE A 3 -49.16 21.16 -19.55
CA ILE A 3 -48.34 20.07 -20.03
C ILE A 3 -46.99 20.14 -19.26
N PHE A 4 -46.74 19.16 -18.39
CA PHE A 4 -45.43 18.99 -17.75
C PHE A 4 -44.49 18.20 -18.71
N VAL A 5 -43.45 18.89 -19.15
CA VAL A 5 -42.35 18.23 -19.91
C VAL A 5 -41.35 17.68 -18.90
N PHE A 6 -41.25 16.36 -18.80
CA PHE A 6 -40.19 15.68 -18.06
C PHE A 6 -38.92 15.68 -18.91
N ALA A 7 -37.90 16.37 -18.48
CA ALA A 7 -36.57 16.26 -19.07
C ALA A 7 -35.87 15.00 -18.43
N VAL A 8 -35.66 13.97 -19.25
CA VAL A 8 -34.86 12.81 -18.89
C VAL A 8 -33.38 13.17 -19.05
N LEU A 9 -32.70 13.37 -17.94
CA LEU A 9 -31.23 13.46 -17.94
C LEU A 9 -30.65 12.07 -18.24
N ALA A 10 -30.13 11.90 -19.43
CA ALA A 10 -29.30 10.73 -19.80
C ALA A 10 -27.94 10.86 -19.12
N LEU A 11 -27.69 10.05 -18.09
CA LEU A 11 -26.37 9.84 -17.52
C LEU A 11 -25.49 9.15 -18.57
N SER A 12 -24.57 9.90 -19.17
CA SER A 12 -23.52 9.38 -20.04
C SER A 12 -22.62 8.46 -19.20
N GLN A 13 -22.76 7.15 -19.37
CA GLN A 13 -21.78 6.18 -18.90
C GLN A 13 -20.53 6.37 -19.75
N ALA A 14 -19.50 6.96 -19.17
CA ALA A 14 -18.18 6.99 -19.77
C ALA A 14 -17.70 5.53 -19.93
N THR A 15 -17.67 5.05 -21.17
CA THR A 15 -17.12 3.75 -21.53
C THR A 15 -15.64 3.76 -21.21
N GLN A 16 -15.21 2.92 -20.26
CA GLN A 16 -13.78 2.67 -20.01
C GLN A 16 -13.15 2.16 -21.32
N PRO A 17 -11.96 2.64 -21.68
CA PRO A 17 -11.25 2.09 -22.82
C PRO A 17 -11.04 0.58 -22.65
N PRO A 18 -11.04 -0.21 -23.75
CA PRO A 18 -10.83 -1.64 -23.67
C PRO A 18 -9.49 -1.92 -22.96
N ALA A 19 -9.53 -2.80 -21.95
CA ALA A 19 -8.33 -3.24 -21.26
C ALA A 19 -7.40 -3.87 -22.31
N ASN A 20 -6.14 -3.38 -22.38
CA ASN A 20 -5.10 -4.06 -23.13
C ASN A 20 -5.05 -5.53 -22.70
N PRO A 21 -4.87 -6.50 -23.62
CA PRO A 21 -4.73 -7.88 -23.22
C PRO A 21 -3.60 -8.00 -22.19
N ALA A 22 -3.92 -8.58 -21.03
CA ALA A 22 -2.93 -8.78 -19.99
C ALA A 22 -1.75 -9.58 -20.56
N GLY A 23 -0.55 -9.06 -20.36
CA GLY A 23 0.69 -9.80 -20.66
C GLY A 23 0.79 -11.07 -19.77
N PRO A 24 1.86 -11.87 -19.92
CA PRO A 24 2.07 -13.00 -19.03
C PRO A 24 2.15 -12.53 -17.57
N PRO A 25 1.66 -13.35 -16.59
CA PRO A 25 1.71 -13.01 -15.19
C PRO A 25 3.12 -12.65 -14.73
N THR A 26 3.27 -11.61 -13.93
CA THR A 26 4.57 -11.21 -13.39
C THR A 26 5.11 -12.29 -12.47
N ASN A 27 6.29 -12.82 -12.82
CA ASN A 27 7.04 -13.73 -11.97
C ASN A 27 7.88 -12.89 -10.97
N PRO A 28 7.75 -13.09 -9.65
CA PRO A 28 8.51 -12.33 -8.66
C PRO A 28 10.02 -12.51 -8.81
N LEU A 29 10.51 -13.69 -9.22
CA LEU A 29 11.95 -13.91 -9.46
C LEU A 29 12.48 -13.15 -10.67
N GLU A 30 11.66 -12.88 -11.66
CA GLU A 30 12.03 -12.02 -12.79
C GLU A 30 11.88 -10.53 -12.42
N LEU A 31 10.91 -10.21 -11.58
CA LEU A 31 10.73 -8.84 -11.11
C LEU A 31 11.96 -8.32 -10.35
N ILE A 32 12.55 -9.10 -9.45
CA ILE A 32 13.75 -8.67 -8.71
C ILE A 32 14.99 -8.50 -9.59
N LYS A 33 15.01 -9.11 -10.78
CA LYS A 33 16.11 -8.97 -11.75
C LYS A 33 15.98 -7.73 -12.64
N GLN A 34 14.83 -7.05 -12.60
CA GLN A 34 14.65 -5.84 -13.39
C GLN A 34 15.63 -4.77 -12.94
N PRO A 35 16.18 -3.97 -13.88
CA PRO A 35 17.07 -2.87 -13.56
C PRO A 35 16.42 -1.91 -12.56
N ALA A 36 17.07 -1.71 -11.44
CA ALA A 36 16.69 -0.72 -10.45
C ALA A 36 17.97 -0.01 -10.01
N PRO A 37 18.20 1.23 -10.45
CA PRO A 37 19.33 2.02 -10.00
C PRO A 37 19.42 2.03 -8.46
N ALA A 38 20.62 2.14 -7.93
CA ALA A 38 20.82 2.22 -6.49
C ALA A 38 20.00 3.36 -5.87
N ALA A 39 19.53 3.17 -4.65
CA ALA A 39 18.92 4.26 -3.90
C ALA A 39 19.94 5.38 -3.66
N ASN A 40 19.45 6.62 -3.53
CA ASN A 40 20.31 7.75 -3.18
C ASN A 40 20.95 7.57 -1.81
N GLU A 41 20.18 7.01 -0.87
CA GLU A 41 20.70 6.72 0.46
C GLU A 41 19.86 5.62 1.14
N ARG A 42 20.53 4.80 1.98
CA ARG A 42 19.89 3.91 2.95
C ARG A 42 20.00 4.58 4.31
N ILE A 43 18.86 4.84 4.94
CA ILE A 43 18.77 5.57 6.20
C ILE A 43 18.08 4.69 7.23
N THR A 44 18.68 4.53 8.43
CA THR A 44 18.09 3.81 9.55
C THR A 44 17.07 4.70 10.26
N TYR A 45 15.99 4.08 10.74
CA TYR A 45 15.00 4.75 11.59
C TYR A 45 14.91 4.14 13.00
N GLY A 46 15.68 3.09 13.25
CA GLY A 46 15.81 2.41 14.54
C GLY A 46 17.17 1.71 14.67
N SER A 47 17.33 0.92 15.74
CA SER A 47 18.60 0.25 16.07
C SER A 47 18.73 -1.17 15.50
N ASP A 48 17.62 -1.78 15.05
CA ASP A 48 17.65 -3.12 14.46
C ASP A 48 18.13 -3.04 13.00
N PRO A 49 18.90 -4.00 12.49
CA PRO A 49 19.36 -4.04 11.11
C PRO A 49 18.24 -3.99 10.05
N LEU A 50 17.01 -4.41 10.40
CA LEU A 50 15.83 -4.35 9.53
C LEU A 50 15.06 -3.02 9.65
N GLN A 51 15.50 -2.10 10.51
CA GLN A 51 14.87 -0.79 10.69
C GLN A 51 15.54 0.26 9.82
N PHE A 52 15.38 0.14 8.50
CA PHE A 52 15.89 1.11 7.52
C PHE A 52 14.91 1.34 6.38
N GLY A 53 15.15 2.37 5.60
CA GLY A 53 14.54 2.57 4.32
C GLY A 53 15.57 2.99 3.25
N GLU A 54 15.23 2.76 2.01
CA GLU A 54 15.96 3.25 0.85
C GLU A 54 15.24 4.47 0.29
N LEU A 55 15.91 5.62 0.37
CA LEU A 55 15.41 6.87 -0.22
C LEU A 55 15.86 6.96 -1.68
N ARG A 56 14.89 7.19 -2.58
CA ARG A 56 15.16 7.55 -3.97
C ARG A 56 14.55 8.91 -4.26
N LEU A 57 15.35 9.76 -4.90
CA LEU A 57 14.95 11.08 -5.36
C LEU A 57 14.78 11.07 -6.88
N PRO A 58 13.90 11.90 -7.42
CA PRO A 58 13.82 12.10 -8.87
C PRO A 58 15.18 12.47 -9.46
N PRO A 59 15.57 11.88 -10.61
CA PRO A 59 16.80 12.24 -11.29
C PRO A 59 16.73 13.65 -11.90
N GLY A 60 17.89 14.24 -12.15
CA GLY A 60 18.00 15.53 -12.85
C GLY A 60 18.07 16.75 -11.93
N PRO A 61 17.97 17.96 -12.51
CA PRO A 61 18.25 19.22 -11.81
C PRO A 61 17.10 19.72 -10.91
N GLY A 62 16.04 18.95 -10.70
CA GLY A 62 14.92 19.32 -9.84
C GLY A 62 15.38 19.59 -8.41
N LYS A 63 14.92 20.73 -7.85
CA LYS A 63 15.31 21.16 -6.49
C LYS A 63 14.28 20.78 -5.41
N GLY A 64 13.19 20.10 -5.77
CA GLY A 64 12.06 19.87 -4.84
C GLY A 64 11.21 21.13 -4.60
N PRO A 65 10.35 21.16 -3.58
CA PRO A 65 10.12 20.03 -2.66
C PRO A 65 9.42 18.85 -3.36
N PHE A 66 10.01 17.67 -3.21
CA PHE A 66 9.51 16.45 -3.86
C PHE A 66 8.36 15.83 -3.09
N PRO A 67 7.23 15.50 -3.74
CA PRO A 67 6.21 14.65 -3.14
C PRO A 67 6.77 13.25 -2.88
N VAL A 68 6.25 12.57 -1.86
CA VAL A 68 6.85 11.32 -1.37
C VAL A 68 5.86 10.17 -1.36
N VAL A 69 6.31 9.01 -1.81
CA VAL A 69 5.64 7.72 -1.62
C VAL A 69 6.39 6.91 -0.57
N VAL A 70 5.69 6.51 0.50
CA VAL A 70 6.15 5.45 1.40
C VAL A 70 5.76 4.12 0.77
N LEU A 71 6.74 3.30 0.44
CA LEU A 71 6.53 1.97 -0.13
C LEU A 71 6.59 0.92 0.98
N VAL A 72 5.54 0.10 1.07
CA VAL A 72 5.39 -0.94 2.08
C VAL A 72 5.27 -2.30 1.40
N HIS A 73 6.30 -3.13 1.54
CA HIS A 73 6.35 -4.42 0.88
C HIS A 73 5.43 -5.46 1.53
N GLY A 74 5.09 -6.50 0.76
CA GLY A 74 4.32 -7.64 1.20
C GLY A 74 5.14 -8.75 1.87
N GLY A 75 4.68 -9.99 1.72
CA GLY A 75 5.35 -11.18 2.22
C GLY A 75 4.63 -11.83 3.39
N CYS A 76 3.29 -11.79 3.41
CA CYS A 76 2.48 -12.47 4.43
C CYS A 76 2.88 -12.13 5.87
N TRP A 77 3.31 -10.91 6.14
CA TRP A 77 3.84 -10.45 7.45
C TRP A 77 4.99 -11.32 8.00
N SER A 78 5.62 -12.14 7.15
CA SER A 78 6.54 -13.21 7.54
C SER A 78 7.96 -12.93 7.07
N ARG A 79 8.93 -13.37 7.87
CA ARG A 79 10.35 -13.34 7.49
C ARG A 79 10.64 -14.24 6.29
N LYS A 80 10.02 -15.43 6.25
CA LYS A 80 10.15 -16.40 5.17
C LYS A 80 8.98 -16.28 4.22
N LEU A 81 9.27 -16.30 2.93
CA LEU A 81 8.32 -16.43 1.85
C LEU A 81 8.39 -17.86 1.34
N GLU A 82 7.32 -18.63 1.50
CA GLU A 82 7.32 -20.07 1.18
C GLU A 82 7.67 -20.40 -0.28
N ASN A 83 7.40 -19.45 -1.20
CA ASN A 83 7.56 -19.66 -2.64
C ASN A 83 8.70 -18.84 -3.25
N LEU A 84 9.57 -18.25 -2.43
CA LEU A 84 10.75 -17.51 -2.90
C LEU A 84 12.02 -18.04 -2.25
N PRO A 85 13.17 -17.97 -2.94
CA PRO A 85 14.47 -18.30 -2.35
C PRO A 85 14.72 -17.50 -1.06
N GLU A 86 15.41 -18.09 -0.10
CA GLU A 86 15.64 -17.49 1.23
C GLU A 86 16.41 -16.16 1.14
N GLU A 87 17.20 -15.98 0.08
CA GLU A 87 17.99 -14.77 -0.18
C GLU A 87 17.13 -13.59 -0.66
N VAL A 88 15.92 -13.86 -1.17
CA VAL A 88 15.02 -12.83 -1.69
C VAL A 88 14.25 -12.20 -0.54
N THR A 89 14.48 -10.93 -0.33
CA THR A 89 13.71 -10.15 0.63
C THR A 89 12.52 -9.48 -0.04
N SER A 90 11.41 -9.41 0.68
CA SER A 90 10.17 -8.85 0.11
C SER A 90 10.30 -7.38 -0.29
N TYR A 91 11.16 -6.59 0.39
CA TYR A 91 11.35 -5.19 0.05
C TYR A 91 12.07 -4.99 -1.30
N GLU A 92 12.88 -5.98 -1.72
CA GLU A 92 13.58 -5.95 -3.01
C GLU A 92 12.60 -6.04 -4.19
N LEU A 93 11.46 -6.71 -4.01
CA LEU A 93 10.41 -6.77 -5.02
C LEU A 93 9.84 -5.38 -5.38
N LEU A 94 9.95 -4.40 -4.49
CA LEU A 94 9.49 -3.04 -4.74
C LEU A 94 10.57 -2.12 -5.35
N ARG A 95 11.82 -2.58 -5.50
CA ARG A 95 12.89 -1.76 -6.08
C ARG A 95 12.61 -1.29 -7.52
N PRO A 96 12.10 -2.13 -8.43
CA PRO A 96 11.74 -1.67 -9.78
C PRO A 96 10.65 -0.59 -9.75
N MET A 97 9.62 -0.78 -8.93
CA MET A 97 8.57 0.23 -8.71
C MET A 97 9.15 1.53 -8.14
N ALA A 98 10.03 1.43 -7.14
CA ALA A 98 10.69 2.58 -6.53
C ALA A 98 11.53 3.38 -7.55
N ALA A 99 12.25 2.69 -8.44
CA ALA A 99 13.00 3.32 -9.52
C ALA A 99 12.06 4.03 -10.50
N ALA A 100 10.98 3.38 -10.94
CA ALA A 100 10.01 3.94 -11.88
C ALA A 100 9.26 5.16 -11.29
N LEU A 101 8.95 5.17 -9.99
CA LEU A 101 8.39 6.34 -9.32
C LEU A 101 9.37 7.52 -9.32
N ALA A 102 10.66 7.28 -9.05
CA ALA A 102 11.68 8.32 -9.09
C ALA A 102 11.82 8.93 -10.50
N GLU A 103 11.88 8.09 -11.54
CA GLU A 103 11.86 8.53 -12.94
C GLU A 103 10.61 9.33 -13.31
N ALA A 104 9.49 9.04 -12.67
CA ALA A 104 8.23 9.78 -12.83
C ALA A 104 8.16 11.09 -12.03
N GLY A 105 9.25 11.51 -11.37
CA GLY A 105 9.33 12.76 -10.61
C GLY A 105 8.83 12.67 -9.17
N ILE A 106 8.72 11.46 -8.61
CA ILE A 106 8.18 11.20 -7.27
C ILE A 106 9.27 10.61 -6.38
N ALA A 107 9.66 11.33 -5.33
CA ALA A 107 10.55 10.75 -4.33
C ALA A 107 9.85 9.57 -3.62
N ASN A 108 10.63 8.58 -3.23
CA ASN A 108 10.06 7.46 -2.51
C ASN A 108 10.96 6.94 -1.40
N TRP A 109 10.32 6.37 -0.40
CA TRP A 109 10.90 5.81 0.79
C TRP A 109 10.47 4.34 0.86
N ASN A 110 11.32 3.42 0.34
CA ASN A 110 11.08 1.98 0.34
C ASN A 110 11.53 1.42 1.70
N VAL A 111 10.56 1.05 2.53
CA VAL A 111 10.78 0.69 3.94
C VAL A 111 11.00 -0.81 4.09
N GLU A 112 12.09 -1.19 4.78
CA GLU A 112 12.25 -2.50 5.39
C GLU A 112 11.78 -2.43 6.84
N TYR A 113 11.23 -3.52 7.38
CA TYR A 113 10.67 -3.60 8.72
C TYR A 113 10.71 -5.02 9.28
N ARG A 114 10.72 -5.16 10.59
CA ARG A 114 10.68 -6.47 11.25
C ARG A 114 9.32 -7.12 11.08
N ARG A 115 9.32 -8.39 10.72
CA ARG A 115 8.14 -9.22 10.46
C ARG A 115 8.05 -10.36 11.46
N ARG A 116 6.94 -11.06 11.49
CA ARG A 116 6.82 -12.34 12.19
C ARG A 116 8.04 -13.25 11.86
N GLY A 117 8.66 -13.81 12.89
CA GLY A 117 9.90 -14.58 12.78
C GLY A 117 11.20 -13.78 12.91
N ASN A 118 11.14 -12.44 12.92
CA ASN A 118 12.24 -11.58 13.36
C ASN A 118 12.10 -11.27 14.85
N ALA A 119 13.22 -11.07 15.55
CA ALA A 119 13.20 -10.61 16.93
C ALA A 119 12.46 -9.26 17.03
N GLY A 120 11.45 -9.19 17.89
CA GLY A 120 10.61 -7.99 18.03
C GLY A 120 9.68 -7.68 16.86
N GLY A 121 9.58 -8.55 15.83
CA GLY A 121 8.60 -8.44 14.77
C GLY A 121 7.23 -9.04 15.16
N GLY A 122 6.23 -8.87 14.29
CA GLY A 122 4.85 -9.16 14.64
C GLY A 122 4.23 -8.03 15.46
N TRP A 123 3.18 -8.37 16.24
CA TRP A 123 2.55 -7.40 17.15
C TRP A 123 3.40 -7.11 18.39
N PRO A 124 3.61 -5.84 18.82
CA PRO A 124 3.25 -4.62 18.09
C PRO A 124 4.36 -4.12 17.16
N GLY A 125 5.51 -4.82 17.11
CA GLY A 125 6.76 -4.32 16.56
C GLY A 125 6.70 -3.96 15.08
N THR A 126 6.06 -4.76 14.24
CA THR A 126 5.88 -4.45 12.81
C THR A 126 5.16 -3.12 12.58
N TYR A 127 4.10 -2.88 13.32
CA TYR A 127 3.33 -1.63 13.22
C TYR A 127 4.13 -0.43 13.72
N LEU A 128 4.85 -0.59 14.83
CA LEU A 128 5.70 0.46 15.39
C LEU A 128 6.88 0.78 14.49
N ASP A 129 7.45 -0.22 13.80
CA ASP A 129 8.51 -0.01 12.81
C ASP A 129 7.99 0.85 11.65
N LEU A 130 6.83 0.52 11.10
CA LEU A 130 6.22 1.30 10.02
C LEU A 130 5.82 2.72 10.45
N ALA A 131 5.32 2.87 11.67
CA ALA A 131 5.06 4.19 12.24
C ALA A 131 6.34 5.02 12.33
N ALA A 132 7.41 4.45 12.90
CA ALA A 132 8.70 5.12 13.05
C ALA A 132 9.33 5.45 11.69
N ALA A 133 9.30 4.52 10.72
CA ALA A 133 9.80 4.72 9.37
C ALA A 133 9.06 5.84 8.64
N THR A 134 7.74 5.89 8.76
CA THR A 134 6.92 6.94 8.14
C THR A 134 7.21 8.30 8.78
N ASP A 135 7.31 8.36 10.12
CA ASP A 135 7.57 9.60 10.86
C ASP A 135 9.01 10.09 10.70
N GLN A 136 9.95 9.21 10.33
CA GLN A 136 11.32 9.56 10.00
C GLN A 136 11.40 10.57 8.85
N LEU A 137 10.42 10.58 7.94
CA LEU A 137 10.35 11.55 6.85
C LEU A 137 10.42 13.00 7.36
N ARG A 138 9.85 13.33 8.54
CA ARG A 138 9.96 14.67 9.10
C ARG A 138 11.40 15.08 9.38
N LYS A 139 12.25 14.12 9.80
CA LYS A 139 13.64 14.40 10.16
C LYS A 139 14.52 14.56 8.92
N ILE A 140 14.24 13.75 7.88
CA ILE A 140 15.06 13.74 6.65
C ILE A 140 14.59 14.75 5.61
N ALA A 141 13.33 15.19 5.64
CA ALA A 141 12.74 16.08 4.64
C ALA A 141 13.55 17.37 4.40
N PRO A 142 14.07 18.08 5.41
CA PRO A 142 14.86 19.30 5.16
C PRO A 142 16.14 19.03 4.34
N ARG A 143 16.81 17.90 4.62
CA ARG A 143 18.06 17.53 3.94
C ARG A 143 17.83 17.15 2.47
N TYR A 144 16.70 16.49 2.17
CA TYR A 144 16.42 15.94 0.84
C TYR A 144 15.34 16.71 0.07
N HIS A 145 14.94 17.87 0.59
CA HIS A 145 13.89 18.71 0.00
C HIS A 145 12.59 17.95 -0.29
N LEU A 146 12.13 17.15 0.69
CA LEU A 146 10.88 16.40 0.59
C LEU A 146 9.69 17.25 1.05
N ASP A 147 8.56 17.10 0.39
CA ASP A 147 7.31 17.74 0.78
C ASP A 147 6.48 16.81 1.68
N ILE A 148 6.63 16.96 2.98
CA ILE A 148 5.88 16.16 3.97
C ILE A 148 4.38 16.46 4.02
N ASN A 149 3.90 17.49 3.30
CA ASN A 149 2.47 17.75 3.11
C ASN A 149 1.90 17.00 1.90
N ARG A 150 2.74 16.41 1.07
CA ARG A 150 2.36 15.57 -0.07
C ARG A 150 2.98 14.18 0.07
N VAL A 151 2.51 13.42 1.07
CA VAL A 151 2.94 12.04 1.34
C VAL A 151 1.77 11.10 1.16
N ILE A 152 1.98 10.03 0.41
CA ILE A 152 1.06 8.89 0.31
C ILE A 152 1.78 7.61 0.71
N ALA A 153 1.03 6.56 1.02
CA ALA A 153 1.58 5.22 1.16
C ALA A 153 1.09 4.33 0.01
N ILE A 154 1.96 3.49 -0.51
CA ILE A 154 1.61 2.40 -1.43
C ILE A 154 2.08 1.10 -0.82
N GLY A 155 1.18 0.15 -0.65
CA GLY A 155 1.49 -1.16 -0.11
C GLY A 155 1.03 -2.28 -1.03
N HIS A 156 1.77 -3.39 -1.01
CA HIS A 156 1.47 -4.58 -1.78
C HIS A 156 1.18 -5.76 -0.87
N SER A 157 0.12 -6.52 -1.13
CA SER A 157 -0.23 -7.73 -0.36
C SER A 157 -0.38 -7.41 1.13
N SER A 158 0.30 -8.12 2.05
CA SER A 158 0.34 -7.75 3.47
C SER A 158 0.82 -6.30 3.70
N GLY A 159 1.66 -5.75 2.83
CA GLY A 159 2.04 -4.35 2.86
C GLY A 159 0.90 -3.38 2.50
N GLY A 160 -0.07 -3.82 1.70
CA GLY A 160 -1.29 -3.08 1.40
C GLY A 160 -2.13 -2.88 2.66
N GLN A 161 -2.34 -3.94 3.42
CA GLN A 161 -2.97 -3.88 4.74
C GLN A 161 -2.26 -2.91 5.68
N LEU A 162 -0.93 -2.98 5.72
CA LEU A 162 -0.11 -2.11 6.57
C LEU A 162 -0.13 -0.65 6.10
N ALA A 163 -0.22 -0.40 4.79
CA ALA A 163 -0.40 0.95 4.25
C ALA A 163 -1.79 1.54 4.59
N LEU A 164 -2.85 0.74 4.50
CA LEU A 164 -4.18 1.12 4.97
C LEU A 164 -4.16 1.44 6.48
N TRP A 165 -3.46 0.64 7.27
CA TRP A 165 -3.30 0.92 8.70
C TRP A 165 -2.55 2.23 8.96
N LEU A 166 -1.52 2.58 8.20
CA LEU A 166 -0.85 3.87 8.31
C LEU A 166 -1.81 5.06 8.13
N ALA A 167 -2.82 4.94 7.26
CA ALA A 167 -3.86 5.94 7.09
C ALA A 167 -4.80 6.02 8.32
N ALA A 168 -5.06 4.87 8.96
CA ALA A 168 -5.95 4.76 10.11
C ALA A 168 -5.30 5.12 11.46
N ARG A 169 -3.97 5.01 11.58
CA ARG A 169 -3.25 5.18 12.87
C ARG A 169 -3.50 6.50 13.61
N PRO A 170 -3.85 7.65 12.97
CA PRO A 170 -4.21 8.86 13.70
C PRO A 170 -5.47 8.71 14.57
N LYS A 171 -6.27 7.68 14.33
CA LYS A 171 -7.50 7.38 15.09
C LYS A 171 -7.28 6.43 16.27
N LEU A 172 -6.08 5.88 16.43
CA LEU A 172 -5.75 4.99 17.54
C LEU A 172 -5.91 5.69 18.88
N PRO A 173 -6.53 5.03 19.88
CA PRO A 173 -6.69 5.60 21.19
C PRO A 173 -5.34 5.70 21.92
N ARG A 174 -5.19 6.68 22.82
CA ARG A 174 -3.96 6.90 23.59
C ARG A 174 -3.49 5.69 24.42
N GLY A 175 -4.41 4.79 24.78
CA GLY A 175 -4.11 3.56 25.49
C GLY A 175 -3.65 2.39 24.63
N SER A 176 -3.66 2.53 23.30
CA SER A 176 -3.20 1.50 22.37
C SER A 176 -1.67 1.32 22.46
N ALA A 177 -1.22 0.06 22.37
CA ALA A 177 0.21 -0.25 22.23
C ALA A 177 0.81 0.30 20.92
N LEU A 178 -0.03 0.66 19.95
CA LEU A 178 0.35 1.21 18.63
C LEU A 178 0.24 2.74 18.59
N TYR A 179 -0.18 3.38 19.67
CA TYR A 179 -0.36 4.83 19.70
C TYR A 179 0.96 5.57 19.52
N VAL A 180 0.97 6.53 18.61
CA VAL A 180 2.06 7.49 18.42
C VAL A 180 1.48 8.90 18.46
N GLU A 181 2.08 9.79 19.24
CA GLU A 181 1.65 11.18 19.26
C GLU A 181 2.02 11.89 17.96
N LYS A 182 1.06 12.60 17.36
CA LYS A 182 1.23 13.38 16.12
C LYS A 182 1.82 12.56 14.94
N PRO A 183 1.17 11.49 14.50
CA PRO A 183 1.62 10.71 13.36
C PRO A 183 1.70 11.58 12.10
N LEU A 184 2.63 11.27 11.18
CA LEU A 184 2.71 11.96 9.88
C LEU A 184 1.43 11.71 9.11
N ALA A 185 0.77 12.78 8.69
CA ALA A 185 -0.47 12.70 7.93
C ALA A 185 -0.19 12.25 6.49
N LEU A 186 -1.03 11.33 5.99
CA LEU A 186 -1.02 10.90 4.60
C LEU A 186 -2.11 11.63 3.80
N LYS A 187 -1.84 11.95 2.54
CA LYS A 187 -2.82 12.49 1.59
C LYS A 187 -3.66 11.40 0.94
N GLY A 188 -3.15 10.20 0.89
CA GLY A 188 -3.82 9.06 0.30
C GLY A 188 -3.08 7.76 0.57
N VAL A 189 -3.74 6.67 0.27
CA VAL A 189 -3.16 5.33 0.32
C VAL A 189 -3.57 4.56 -0.92
N ILE A 190 -2.64 3.80 -1.48
CA ILE A 190 -2.89 2.80 -2.51
C ILE A 190 -2.62 1.44 -1.89
N ASP A 191 -3.64 0.62 -1.85
CA ASP A 191 -3.56 -0.79 -1.50
C ASP A 191 -3.57 -1.63 -2.77
N ILE A 192 -2.55 -2.45 -2.96
CA ILE A 192 -2.43 -3.38 -4.09
C ILE A 192 -2.56 -4.80 -3.53
N ASP A 193 -3.73 -5.41 -3.73
CA ASP A 193 -4.05 -6.77 -3.28
C ASP A 193 -3.79 -7.02 -1.77
N GLY A 194 -4.05 -6.05 -0.90
CA GLY A 194 -3.94 -6.19 0.54
C GLY A 194 -5.29 -6.44 1.21
N PRO A 195 -5.38 -7.26 2.27
CA PRO A 195 -6.61 -7.43 3.03
C PRO A 195 -6.83 -6.27 4.00
N ALA A 196 -7.99 -5.67 4.00
CA ALA A 196 -8.30 -4.57 4.92
C ALA A 196 -8.68 -5.06 6.33
N ASP A 197 -9.18 -6.28 6.45
CA ASP A 197 -9.63 -6.91 7.69
C ASP A 197 -8.85 -8.20 7.94
N LEU A 198 -8.08 -8.22 9.03
CA LEU A 198 -7.23 -9.36 9.38
C LEU A 198 -8.03 -10.57 9.88
N ALA A 199 -9.16 -10.35 10.56
CA ALA A 199 -10.00 -11.46 11.00
C ALA A 199 -10.68 -12.16 9.83
N ALA A 200 -11.18 -11.39 8.85
CA ALA A 200 -11.76 -11.93 7.63
C ALA A 200 -10.73 -12.67 6.77
N PHE A 201 -9.49 -12.16 6.70
CA PHE A 201 -8.41 -12.79 5.91
C PHE A 201 -8.03 -14.18 6.40
N ARG A 202 -8.25 -14.51 7.68
CA ARG A 202 -7.94 -15.84 8.24
C ARG A 202 -8.61 -16.99 7.47
N ALA A 203 -9.75 -16.76 6.86
CA ALA A 203 -10.41 -17.77 6.02
C ALA A 203 -9.61 -18.15 4.77
N MET A 204 -8.63 -17.32 4.37
CA MET A 204 -7.82 -17.49 3.17
C MET A 204 -6.33 -17.68 3.46
N GLU A 205 -5.86 -17.41 4.69
CA GLU A 205 -4.43 -17.37 5.02
C GLU A 205 -3.68 -18.67 4.70
N GLN A 206 -4.31 -19.83 4.92
CA GLN A 206 -3.70 -21.12 4.57
C GLN A 206 -3.44 -21.25 3.07
N SER A 207 -4.40 -20.87 2.23
CA SER A 207 -4.27 -20.98 0.77
C SER A 207 -3.38 -19.90 0.16
N MET A 208 -3.26 -18.74 0.81
CA MET A 208 -2.53 -17.59 0.30
C MET A 208 -1.11 -17.47 0.86
N CYS A 209 -0.91 -17.91 2.09
CA CYS A 209 0.32 -17.71 2.85
C CYS A 209 0.90 -18.99 3.46
N GLY A 210 0.27 -20.16 3.23
CA GLY A 210 0.77 -21.48 3.66
C GLY A 210 0.61 -21.80 5.15
N GLY A 211 -0.08 -20.96 5.94
CA GLY A 211 -0.21 -21.21 7.37
C GLY A 211 -1.08 -20.20 8.12
N PRO A 212 -1.20 -20.31 9.45
CA PRO A 212 -2.00 -19.44 10.30
C PRO A 212 -1.27 -18.12 10.58
N VAL A 213 -0.85 -17.44 9.51
CA VAL A 213 0.07 -16.28 9.56
C VAL A 213 -0.48 -15.10 10.37
N ILE A 214 -1.80 -14.88 10.36
CA ILE A 214 -2.42 -13.77 11.11
C ILE A 214 -2.40 -14.06 12.62
N THR A 215 -2.76 -15.29 13.01
CA THR A 215 -2.72 -15.72 14.41
C THR A 215 -1.30 -15.59 14.98
N GLU A 216 -0.29 -15.98 14.21
CA GLU A 216 1.11 -15.87 14.62
C GLU A 216 1.62 -14.42 14.56
N PHE A 217 1.17 -13.62 13.59
CA PHE A 217 1.53 -12.21 13.45
C PHE A 217 0.99 -11.37 14.61
N LEU A 218 -0.27 -11.61 15.01
CA LEU A 218 -0.92 -10.90 16.11
C LEU A 218 -0.67 -11.55 17.48
N GLY A 219 -0.09 -12.77 17.53
CA GLY A 219 0.26 -13.50 18.73
C GLY A 219 -0.92 -14.13 19.45
N GLY A 220 -1.97 -14.50 18.71
CA GLY A 220 -3.15 -15.21 19.23
C GLY A 220 -4.33 -15.14 18.27
N ALA A 221 -5.33 -16.00 18.50
CA ALA A 221 -6.60 -15.99 17.78
C ALA A 221 -7.47 -14.77 18.18
N PRO A 222 -8.49 -14.40 17.39
CA PRO A 222 -9.35 -13.24 17.69
C PRO A 222 -10.00 -13.29 19.08
N GLU A 223 -10.34 -14.49 19.55
CA GLU A 223 -10.95 -14.71 20.86
C GLU A 223 -9.97 -14.49 22.02
N GLN A 224 -8.65 -14.65 21.74
CA GLN A 224 -7.57 -14.48 22.72
C GLN A 224 -7.03 -13.05 22.76
N VAL A 225 -6.97 -12.39 21.60
CA VAL A 225 -6.37 -11.05 21.45
C VAL A 225 -7.25 -10.12 20.59
N PRO A 226 -8.55 -9.94 20.93
CA PRO A 226 -9.53 -9.22 20.10
C PRO A 226 -9.08 -7.77 19.79
N GLU A 227 -8.45 -7.10 20.76
CA GLU A 227 -7.98 -5.73 20.59
C GLU A 227 -6.87 -5.63 19.53
N ARG A 228 -6.02 -6.65 19.39
CA ARG A 228 -4.96 -6.64 18.38
C ARG A 228 -5.53 -6.76 16.96
N TYR A 229 -6.57 -7.56 16.78
CA TYR A 229 -7.30 -7.64 15.50
C TYR A 229 -7.99 -6.32 15.18
N ARG A 230 -8.65 -5.71 16.17
CA ARG A 230 -9.30 -4.42 16.03
C ARG A 230 -8.31 -3.32 15.70
N GLU A 231 -7.22 -3.20 16.46
CA GLU A 231 -6.24 -2.13 16.28
C GLU A 231 -5.31 -2.34 15.08
N GLY A 232 -5.13 -3.57 14.64
CA GLY A 232 -4.36 -3.93 13.45
C GLY A 232 -5.13 -3.79 12.15
N SER A 233 -6.47 -3.71 12.16
CA SER A 233 -7.31 -3.62 10.96
C SER A 233 -7.83 -2.20 10.76
N VAL A 234 -7.74 -1.69 9.52
CA VAL A 234 -8.23 -0.35 9.18
C VAL A 234 -9.74 -0.20 9.38
N THR A 235 -10.48 -1.28 9.21
CA THR A 235 -11.95 -1.32 9.30
C THR A 235 -12.50 -0.80 10.63
N ALA A 236 -11.72 -0.89 11.71
CA ALA A 236 -12.14 -0.43 13.04
C ALA A 236 -12.03 1.10 13.24
N PHE A 237 -11.40 1.82 12.32
CA PHE A 237 -11.05 3.25 12.49
C PHE A 237 -11.61 4.15 11.40
N MET A 238 -12.69 3.73 10.77
CA MET A 238 -13.37 4.54 9.76
C MET A 238 -14.31 5.57 10.38
N PRO A 239 -14.43 6.77 9.77
CA PRO A 239 -13.67 7.21 8.61
C PRO A 239 -12.21 7.50 8.97
N THR A 240 -11.29 7.10 8.09
CA THR A 240 -9.87 7.45 8.22
C THR A 240 -9.62 8.93 7.94
N GLY A 241 -10.45 9.53 7.08
CA GLY A 241 -10.28 10.86 6.52
C GLY A 241 -9.20 10.94 5.44
N VAL A 242 -8.69 9.80 4.98
CA VAL A 242 -7.65 9.67 3.96
C VAL A 242 -8.24 9.02 2.72
N ARG A 243 -7.95 9.55 1.53
CA ARG A 243 -8.39 8.94 0.27
C ARG A 243 -7.72 7.58 0.05
N GLN A 244 -8.53 6.56 -0.26
CA GLN A 244 -8.11 5.18 -0.41
C GLN A 244 -8.37 4.70 -1.85
N GLU A 245 -7.35 4.15 -2.48
CA GLU A 245 -7.45 3.53 -3.81
C GLU A 245 -7.05 2.05 -3.68
N LEU A 246 -8.01 1.17 -3.94
CA LEU A 246 -7.88 -0.28 -3.75
C LEU A 246 -7.71 -0.95 -5.11
N PHE A 247 -6.52 -1.40 -5.42
CA PHE A 247 -6.23 -2.16 -6.64
C PHE A 247 -6.39 -3.64 -6.36
N VAL A 248 -7.32 -4.27 -7.03
CA VAL A 248 -7.69 -5.67 -6.82
C VAL A 248 -7.55 -6.43 -8.11
N ARG A 249 -6.75 -7.48 -8.13
CA ARG A 249 -6.72 -8.43 -9.23
C ARG A 249 -8.08 -9.12 -9.37
N ALA A 250 -8.52 -9.40 -10.58
CA ALA A 250 -9.72 -10.15 -10.84
C ALA A 250 -9.45 -11.33 -11.78
N GLY A 251 -9.63 -12.53 -11.26
CA GLY A 251 -9.66 -13.78 -12.01
C GLY A 251 -11.04 -14.42 -11.99
N ALA A 252 -11.20 -15.55 -12.70
CA ALA A 252 -12.49 -16.24 -12.83
C ALA A 252 -13.09 -16.75 -11.48
N ASN A 253 -12.25 -16.90 -10.42
CA ASN A 253 -12.65 -17.40 -9.11
C ASN A 253 -12.13 -16.45 -8.00
N ASP A 254 -12.45 -15.17 -8.10
CA ASP A 254 -11.80 -14.14 -7.31
C ASP A 254 -12.34 -14.04 -5.89
N LYS A 255 -11.72 -14.79 -4.99
CA LYS A 255 -11.95 -14.68 -3.55
C LYS A 255 -11.44 -13.33 -2.99
N TRP A 256 -10.48 -12.70 -3.68
CA TRP A 256 -9.84 -11.48 -3.23
C TRP A 256 -10.79 -10.27 -3.27
N LYS A 257 -11.53 -10.14 -4.38
CA LYS A 257 -12.55 -9.11 -4.52
C LYS A 257 -13.58 -9.18 -3.39
N GLY A 258 -14.08 -10.40 -3.09
CA GLY A 258 -15.03 -10.61 -1.98
C GLY A 258 -14.47 -10.26 -0.60
N LEU A 259 -13.14 -10.28 -0.42
CA LEU A 259 -12.48 -9.86 0.81
C LEU A 259 -12.41 -8.32 0.95
N ILE A 260 -12.27 -7.61 -0.17
CA ILE A 260 -12.10 -6.16 -0.21
C ILE A 260 -13.44 -5.41 -0.29
N GLU A 261 -14.47 -5.96 -0.92
CA GLU A 261 -15.77 -5.30 -1.05
C GLU A 261 -16.42 -4.90 0.28
N PRO A 262 -16.37 -5.69 1.37
CA PRO A 262 -16.88 -5.24 2.67
C PRO A 262 -16.16 -4.01 3.21
N HIS A 263 -14.86 -3.89 3.00
CA HIS A 263 -14.09 -2.71 3.36
C HIS A 263 -14.54 -1.48 2.56
N LEU A 264 -14.68 -1.63 1.23
CA LEU A 264 -15.18 -0.58 0.36
C LEU A 264 -16.53 -0.03 0.87
N GLN A 265 -17.49 -0.92 1.12
CA GLN A 265 -18.82 -0.55 1.62
C GLN A 265 -18.77 0.14 2.99
N LEU A 266 -17.93 -0.32 3.91
CA LEU A 266 -17.75 0.29 5.22
C LEU A 266 -17.14 1.70 5.11
N ALA A 267 -16.12 1.86 4.28
CA ALA A 267 -15.44 3.14 4.06
C ALA A 267 -16.38 4.16 3.42
N GLU A 268 -17.12 3.78 2.37
CA GLU A 268 -18.14 4.62 1.73
C GLU A 268 -19.25 5.04 2.71
N LYS A 269 -19.78 4.09 3.48
CA LYS A 269 -20.80 4.35 4.52
C LYS A 269 -20.29 5.30 5.60
N ALA A 270 -19.00 5.21 5.95
CA ALA A 270 -18.36 6.09 6.91
C ALA A 270 -18.02 7.48 6.35
N GLY A 271 -18.13 7.68 5.04
CA GLY A 271 -17.83 8.94 4.36
C GLY A 271 -16.37 9.12 3.93
N ASP A 272 -15.58 8.05 3.92
CA ASP A 272 -14.24 8.08 3.33
C ASP A 272 -14.32 8.14 1.80
N ALA A 273 -13.40 8.87 1.19
CA ALA A 273 -13.19 8.84 -0.26
C ALA A 273 -12.43 7.56 -0.62
N VAL A 274 -13.14 6.52 -1.01
CA VAL A 274 -12.57 5.23 -1.37
C VAL A 274 -12.98 4.84 -2.79
N LYS A 275 -12.07 4.17 -3.52
CA LYS A 275 -12.33 3.63 -4.85
C LYS A 275 -11.67 2.28 -5.01
N MET A 276 -12.39 1.31 -5.57
CA MET A 276 -11.83 0.03 -5.97
C MET A 276 -11.60 0.00 -7.49
N GLN A 277 -10.40 -0.40 -7.89
CA GLN A 277 -9.98 -0.56 -9.26
C GLN A 277 -9.69 -2.05 -9.55
N VAL A 278 -10.59 -2.69 -10.27
CA VAL A 278 -10.46 -4.11 -10.62
C VAL A 278 -9.53 -4.25 -11.82
N GLN A 279 -8.40 -4.92 -11.62
CA GLN A 279 -7.38 -5.17 -12.64
C GLN A 279 -7.63 -6.53 -13.30
N LYS A 280 -8.48 -6.56 -14.33
CA LYS A 280 -8.85 -7.79 -15.02
C LYS A 280 -7.64 -8.45 -15.68
N GLY A 281 -7.46 -9.75 -15.43
CA GLY A 281 -6.36 -10.54 -15.98
C GLY A 281 -5.01 -10.32 -15.31
N SER A 282 -4.93 -9.45 -14.31
CA SER A 282 -3.70 -9.21 -13.55
C SER A 282 -3.37 -10.37 -12.62
N SER A 283 -2.06 -10.62 -12.44
CA SER A 283 -1.51 -11.46 -11.39
C SER A 283 -1.24 -10.65 -10.12
N HIS A 284 -0.90 -11.34 -9.03
CA HIS A 284 -0.63 -10.72 -7.72
C HIS A 284 0.50 -9.68 -7.74
N PHE A 285 1.49 -9.83 -8.64
CA PHE A 285 2.66 -8.94 -8.71
C PHE A 285 2.59 -7.88 -9.81
N ASP A 286 1.54 -7.90 -10.65
CA ASP A 286 1.45 -6.98 -11.78
C ASP A 286 1.33 -5.53 -11.33
N GLY A 287 0.61 -5.26 -10.24
CA GLY A 287 0.44 -3.90 -9.72
C GLY A 287 1.74 -3.24 -9.24
N ILE A 288 2.79 -4.03 -8.96
CA ILE A 288 4.11 -3.53 -8.55
C ILE A 288 5.18 -3.66 -9.63
N ASN A 289 4.83 -4.16 -10.81
CA ASN A 289 5.73 -4.32 -11.95
C ASN A 289 5.59 -3.16 -12.94
N PRO A 290 6.60 -2.28 -13.08
CA PRO A 290 6.56 -1.18 -14.03
C PRO A 290 6.42 -1.59 -15.50
N GLN A 291 6.67 -2.84 -15.83
CA GLN A 291 6.53 -3.38 -17.19
C GLN A 291 5.16 -4.02 -17.44
N SER A 292 4.30 -4.09 -16.43
CA SER A 292 2.96 -4.66 -16.56
C SER A 292 1.94 -3.64 -17.09
N SER A 293 0.83 -4.15 -17.64
CA SER A 293 -0.30 -3.33 -18.05
C SER A 293 -1.02 -2.62 -16.88
N SER A 294 -0.80 -3.08 -15.64
CA SER A 294 -1.40 -2.47 -14.43
C SER A 294 -0.66 -1.23 -13.96
N TRP A 295 0.61 -1.06 -14.35
CA TRP A 295 1.47 -0.01 -13.81
C TRP A 295 0.97 1.41 -14.08
N GLU A 296 0.51 1.69 -15.31
CA GLU A 296 0.06 3.04 -15.66
C GLU A 296 -1.11 3.49 -14.78
N ALA A 297 -2.03 2.57 -14.43
CA ALA A 297 -3.13 2.88 -13.53
C ALA A 297 -2.64 3.19 -12.11
N VAL A 298 -1.66 2.45 -11.60
CA VAL A 298 -1.05 2.69 -10.28
C VAL A 298 -0.31 4.03 -10.27
N LEU A 299 0.52 4.29 -11.29
CA LEU A 299 1.30 5.53 -11.40
C LEU A 299 0.40 6.77 -11.54
N SER A 300 -0.61 6.71 -12.40
CA SER A 300 -1.54 7.83 -12.60
C SER A 300 -2.34 8.12 -11.32
N THR A 301 -2.73 7.08 -10.59
CA THR A 301 -3.40 7.21 -9.29
C THR A 301 -2.47 7.85 -8.26
N ALA A 302 -1.21 7.41 -8.17
CA ALA A 302 -0.22 8.02 -7.27
C ALA A 302 -0.01 9.50 -7.56
N LYS A 303 0.12 9.87 -8.84
CA LYS A 303 0.20 11.27 -9.28
C LYS A 303 -1.03 12.08 -8.86
N SER A 304 -2.23 11.53 -9.08
CA SER A 304 -3.49 12.18 -8.68
C SER A 304 -3.56 12.44 -7.17
N LEU A 305 -3.20 11.44 -6.34
CA LEU A 305 -3.20 11.57 -4.88
C LEU A 305 -2.17 12.60 -4.39
N LEU A 306 -1.04 12.72 -5.09
CA LEU A 306 0.02 13.68 -4.79
C LEU A 306 -0.22 15.08 -5.38
N GLY A 307 -1.31 15.28 -6.11
CA GLY A 307 -1.60 16.56 -6.78
C GLY A 307 -0.60 16.90 -7.87
N ILE A 308 -0.04 15.89 -8.55
CA ILE A 308 0.84 16.07 -9.70
C ILE A 308 -0.03 16.06 -10.96
N SER A 309 -0.09 17.19 -11.66
CA SER A 309 -0.81 17.27 -12.93
C SER A 309 -0.17 16.31 -13.94
N SER A 310 -1.00 15.50 -14.60
CA SER A 310 -0.58 14.84 -15.83
C SER A 310 -0.35 15.93 -16.87
N ALA A 311 0.90 16.36 -17.08
CA ALA A 311 1.20 17.19 -18.22
C ALA A 311 0.84 16.39 -19.48
N SER A 312 -0.06 16.90 -20.30
CA SER A 312 -0.25 16.36 -21.65
C SER A 312 1.12 16.39 -22.35
N PRO A 313 1.53 15.32 -23.02
CA PRO A 313 2.73 15.35 -23.82
C PRO A 313 2.61 16.51 -24.83
N ARG A 314 3.58 17.41 -24.81
CA ARG A 314 3.72 18.47 -25.82
C ARG A 314 4.22 17.86 -27.12
#